data_c745568c1411caa03a94c13e5af8e268
#
_entry.id   c745568c1411caa03a94c13e5af8e268
#
_cell.length_a   1.000
_cell.length_b   1.000
_cell.length_c   1.000
_cell.angle_alpha   90.00
_cell.angle_beta   90.00
_cell.angle_gamma   90.00
#
_symmetry.space_group_name_H-M   'P 1'
#
loop_
_entity.id
_entity.type
_entity.pdbx_description
1 polymer ?
#
loop_
_entity_poly.entity_id
_entity_poly.type
_entity_poly.pdbx_seq_one_letter_code
_entity_poly.pdbx_strand_id
1 'polypeptide(L)'
;MPSPIDKIAIIGTGVIGSGWTLRLLAKKKEIYVFEPSIKQKKFLLDEIKRTTKSLKNFYKISTISTKKLYFKKTIRDAVKDVDLIQENVPENEKIKKKIVKEISKWSKPNAIIASSSSGLLPSRIQSACKNPARFIIAHPFNPVYLLPLVEIVKGKKTKLDFIKKSEIFYRSLGMIPLIVKKEVEGYLSDRLQESMWRESLHIINENIASTDDLDKAIIHGPGLRWSLMGTFLTFHLAGGKQGMKQMLNQFGPS
;
A
#
# COMPACT_ATOMS: atom_id res chain seq x y z
N MET A 1 13.24 20.50 10.94
CA MET A 1 12.24 19.61 10.35
C MET A 1 12.93 18.76 9.29
N PRO A 2 12.63 17.46 9.10
CA PRO A 2 13.20 16.71 8.02
C PRO A 2 12.80 17.35 6.67
N SER A 3 13.75 17.38 5.72
CA SER A 3 13.50 17.89 4.37
C SER A 3 12.28 17.20 3.75
N PRO A 4 11.37 17.93 3.08
CA PRO A 4 10.18 17.32 2.48
C PRO A 4 10.58 16.32 1.40
N ILE A 5 9.86 15.19 1.34
CA ILE A 5 10.00 14.19 0.26
C ILE A 5 9.20 14.70 -0.94
N ASP A 6 9.90 15.13 -1.99
CA ASP A 6 9.28 15.71 -3.19
C ASP A 6 9.59 14.96 -4.47
N LYS A 7 10.76 14.30 -4.54
CA LYS A 7 11.20 13.51 -5.69
C LYS A 7 11.04 12.02 -5.41
N ILE A 8 10.20 11.35 -6.17
CA ILE A 8 9.86 9.96 -5.98
C ILE A 8 10.17 9.14 -7.24
N ALA A 9 10.81 7.99 -7.06
CA ALA A 9 10.92 7.01 -8.14
C ALA A 9 9.80 5.97 -8.03
N ILE A 10 9.19 5.63 -9.15
CA ILE A 10 8.28 4.50 -9.31
C ILE A 10 8.97 3.44 -10.17
N ILE A 11 9.14 2.26 -9.61
CA ILE A 11 9.75 1.12 -10.29
C ILE A 11 8.69 0.07 -10.55
N GLY A 12 8.29 -0.05 -11.84
CA GLY A 12 7.15 -0.85 -12.28
C GLY A 12 5.84 -0.04 -12.28
N THR A 13 5.09 -0.12 -13.38
CA THR A 13 3.82 0.61 -13.61
C THR A 13 2.64 -0.31 -13.90
N GLY A 14 2.62 -1.49 -13.29
CA GLY A 14 1.40 -2.30 -13.21
C GLY A 14 0.29 -1.55 -12.44
N VAL A 15 -0.78 -2.24 -12.08
CA VAL A 15 -1.96 -1.65 -11.40
C VAL A 15 -1.55 -0.81 -10.19
N ILE A 16 -0.71 -1.37 -9.32
CA ILE A 16 -0.28 -0.69 -8.07
C ILE A 16 0.64 0.50 -8.36
N GLY A 17 1.66 0.32 -9.21
CA GLY A 17 2.58 1.43 -9.55
C GLY A 17 1.89 2.56 -10.30
N SER A 18 0.90 2.26 -11.16
CA SER A 18 0.06 3.26 -11.80
C SER A 18 -0.81 3.99 -10.77
N GLY A 19 -1.38 3.27 -9.82
CA GLY A 19 -2.15 3.85 -8.73
C GLY A 19 -1.33 4.81 -7.84
N TRP A 20 -0.10 4.43 -7.50
CA TRP A 20 0.85 5.32 -6.82
C TRP A 20 1.16 6.57 -7.64
N THR A 21 1.43 6.40 -8.93
CA THR A 21 1.72 7.52 -9.84
C THR A 21 0.56 8.52 -9.86
N LEU A 22 -0.67 8.04 -9.97
CA LEU A 22 -1.88 8.88 -9.95
C LEU A 22 -2.02 9.68 -8.65
N ARG A 23 -1.84 9.03 -7.50
CA ARG A 23 -1.88 9.72 -6.19
C ARG A 23 -0.80 10.79 -6.07
N LEU A 24 0.42 10.47 -6.49
CA LEU A 24 1.56 11.39 -6.44
C LEU A 24 1.37 12.59 -7.37
N LEU A 25 0.83 12.38 -8.58
CA LEU A 25 0.48 13.47 -9.51
C LEU A 25 -0.58 14.40 -8.92
N ALA A 26 -1.61 13.84 -8.28
CA ALA A 26 -2.64 14.63 -7.59
C ALA A 26 -2.06 15.48 -6.46
N LYS A 27 -0.95 15.04 -5.85
CA LYS A 27 -0.20 15.78 -4.82
C LYS A 27 0.98 16.59 -5.37
N LYS A 28 1.04 16.79 -6.69
CA LYS A 28 2.01 17.63 -7.41
C LYS A 28 3.48 17.23 -7.19
N LYS A 29 3.74 15.95 -6.86
CA LYS A 29 5.10 15.44 -6.64
C LYS A 29 5.85 15.29 -7.96
N GLU A 30 7.18 15.26 -7.89
CA GLU A 30 8.07 15.01 -9.02
C GLU A 30 8.36 13.51 -9.11
N ILE A 31 8.05 12.89 -10.26
CA ILE A 31 7.99 11.43 -10.39
C ILE A 31 8.93 10.94 -11.48
N TYR A 32 9.82 10.03 -11.12
CA TYR A 32 10.77 9.37 -12.01
C TYR A 32 10.38 7.91 -12.18
N VAL A 33 9.93 7.53 -13.37
CA VAL A 33 9.39 6.19 -13.65
C VAL A 33 10.42 5.35 -14.38
N PHE A 34 10.69 4.16 -13.87
CA PHE A 34 11.34 3.10 -14.63
C PHE A 34 10.34 1.97 -14.89
N GLU A 35 10.06 1.76 -16.16
CA GLU A 35 9.22 0.68 -16.66
C GLU A 35 9.79 0.20 -18.01
N PRO A 36 10.30 -1.03 -18.12
CA PRO A 36 10.86 -1.52 -19.38
C PRO A 36 9.79 -1.87 -20.42
N SER A 37 8.58 -2.25 -19.99
CA SER A 37 7.51 -2.67 -20.89
C SER A 37 6.79 -1.48 -21.53
N ILE A 38 6.80 -1.43 -22.85
CA ILE A 38 6.03 -0.43 -23.63
C ILE A 38 4.53 -0.55 -23.33
N LYS A 39 4.02 -1.78 -23.20
CA LYS A 39 2.62 -2.05 -22.84
C LYS A 39 2.24 -1.43 -21.49
N GLN A 40 3.08 -1.59 -20.47
CA GLN A 40 2.83 -1.04 -19.14
C GLN A 40 2.97 0.49 -19.11
N LYS A 41 3.89 1.07 -19.88
CA LYS A 41 3.95 2.53 -20.04
C LYS A 41 2.66 3.09 -20.65
N LYS A 42 2.16 2.43 -21.71
CA LYS A 42 0.89 2.81 -22.33
C LYS A 42 -0.26 2.69 -21.33
N PHE A 43 -0.34 1.57 -20.61
CA PHE A 43 -1.33 1.36 -19.56
C PHE A 43 -1.35 2.51 -18.53
N LEU A 44 -0.19 2.93 -18.01
CA LEU A 44 -0.10 4.06 -17.09
C LEU A 44 -0.65 5.35 -17.73
N LEU A 45 -0.28 5.66 -18.97
CA LEU A 45 -0.73 6.89 -19.64
C LEU A 45 -2.25 6.87 -19.90
N ASP A 46 -2.79 5.72 -20.26
CA ASP A 46 -4.22 5.53 -20.47
C ASP A 46 -4.99 5.66 -19.14
N GLU A 47 -4.46 5.09 -18.03
CA GLU A 47 -5.02 5.25 -16.69
C GLU A 47 -5.02 6.73 -16.24
N ILE A 48 -3.93 7.46 -16.47
CA ILE A 48 -3.88 8.89 -16.15
C ILE A 48 -4.97 9.64 -16.91
N LYS A 49 -5.11 9.40 -18.21
CA LYS A 49 -6.13 10.03 -19.05
C LYS A 49 -7.55 9.72 -18.57
N ARG A 50 -7.82 8.44 -18.33
CA ARG A 50 -9.14 7.93 -17.92
C ARG A 50 -9.58 8.46 -16.57
N THR A 51 -8.66 8.53 -15.59
CA THR A 51 -9.01 8.84 -14.20
C THR A 51 -8.88 10.32 -13.84
N THR A 52 -8.25 11.14 -14.67
CA THR A 52 -7.98 12.56 -14.38
C THR A 52 -9.22 13.34 -13.93
N LYS A 53 -10.37 13.18 -14.60
CA LYS A 53 -11.62 13.88 -14.23
C LYS A 53 -12.11 13.50 -12.83
N SER A 54 -12.18 12.19 -12.55
CA SER A 54 -12.61 11.67 -11.24
C SER A 54 -11.66 12.08 -10.12
N LEU A 55 -10.34 12.03 -10.37
CA LEU A 55 -9.34 12.44 -9.39
C LEU A 55 -9.38 13.93 -9.07
N LYS A 56 -9.65 14.80 -10.06
CA LYS A 56 -9.86 16.22 -9.81
C LYS A 56 -11.00 16.45 -8.83
N ASN A 57 -12.12 15.79 -9.03
CA ASN A 57 -13.27 15.89 -8.15
C ASN A 57 -12.97 15.32 -6.76
N PHE A 58 -12.38 14.14 -6.67
CA PHE A 58 -12.07 13.47 -5.42
C PHE A 58 -11.08 14.28 -4.57
N TYR A 59 -10.00 14.77 -5.17
CA TYR A 59 -8.99 15.56 -4.46
C TYR A 59 -9.31 17.06 -4.38
N LYS A 60 -10.44 17.51 -4.96
CA LYS A 60 -10.85 18.92 -5.03
C LYS A 60 -9.74 19.83 -5.58
N ILE A 61 -9.12 19.40 -6.69
CA ILE A 61 -8.01 20.12 -7.34
C ILE A 61 -8.38 20.52 -8.77
N SER A 62 -7.91 21.70 -9.20
CA SER A 62 -8.21 22.23 -10.54
C SER A 62 -7.51 21.46 -11.67
N THR A 63 -6.29 20.96 -11.43
CA THR A 63 -5.48 20.32 -12.46
C THR A 63 -4.67 19.13 -11.93
N ILE A 64 -4.51 18.12 -12.80
CA ILE A 64 -3.48 17.07 -12.65
C ILE A 64 -2.54 17.24 -13.84
N SER A 65 -1.28 17.54 -13.57
CA SER A 65 -0.28 17.80 -14.61
C SER A 65 0.75 16.68 -14.66
N THR A 66 1.05 16.21 -15.85
CA THR A 66 2.13 15.24 -16.10
C THR A 66 3.49 15.91 -16.38
N LYS A 67 3.59 17.24 -16.30
CA LYS A 67 4.85 17.99 -16.54
C LYS A 67 6.00 17.54 -15.63
N LYS A 68 5.70 16.95 -14.46
CA LYS A 68 6.68 16.43 -13.52
C LYS A 68 6.76 14.88 -13.52
N LEU A 69 6.32 14.24 -14.60
CA LEU A 69 6.40 12.80 -14.80
C LEU A 69 7.48 12.48 -15.84
N TYR A 70 8.56 11.83 -15.42
CA TYR A 70 9.73 11.56 -16.24
C TYR A 70 9.98 10.07 -16.38
N PHE A 71 9.84 9.53 -17.60
CA PHE A 71 10.26 8.16 -17.88
C PHE A 71 11.78 8.07 -18.02
N LYS A 72 12.38 7.15 -17.31
CA LYS A 72 13.83 6.89 -17.32
C LYS A 72 14.15 5.57 -18.01
N LYS A 73 15.30 5.51 -18.67
CA LYS A 73 15.76 4.33 -19.42
C LYS A 73 16.35 3.24 -18.52
N THR A 74 16.89 3.62 -17.37
CA THR A 74 17.53 2.71 -16.41
C THR A 74 17.02 2.93 -14.98
N ILE A 75 17.14 1.88 -14.13
CA ILE A 75 16.87 2.02 -12.69
C ILE A 75 17.78 3.09 -12.09
N ARG A 76 19.06 3.09 -12.45
CA ARG A 76 20.02 4.10 -11.97
C ARG A 76 19.51 5.52 -12.19
N ASP A 77 19.07 5.85 -13.41
CA ASP A 77 18.60 7.20 -13.73
C ASP A 77 17.28 7.56 -13.04
N ALA A 78 16.47 6.56 -12.71
CA ALA A 78 15.24 6.78 -11.96
C ALA A 78 15.49 7.05 -10.47
N VAL A 79 16.53 6.44 -9.86
CA VAL A 79 16.67 6.43 -8.39
C VAL A 79 17.79 7.29 -7.83
N LYS A 80 18.73 7.78 -8.67
CA LYS A 80 19.97 8.43 -8.18
C LYS A 80 19.73 9.75 -7.41
N ASP A 81 18.67 10.49 -7.74
CA ASP A 81 18.44 11.85 -7.23
C ASP A 81 17.12 12.00 -6.46
N VAL A 82 16.45 10.89 -6.10
CA VAL A 82 15.16 10.89 -5.42
C VAL A 82 15.27 10.74 -3.92
N ASP A 83 14.18 11.04 -3.22
CA ASP A 83 14.09 10.98 -1.76
C ASP A 83 13.40 9.70 -1.29
N LEU A 84 12.52 9.13 -2.14
CA LEU A 84 11.81 7.89 -1.90
C LEU A 84 11.68 7.09 -3.20
N ILE A 85 11.82 5.80 -3.09
CA ILE A 85 11.61 4.85 -4.18
C ILE A 85 10.45 3.92 -3.80
N GLN A 86 9.41 3.87 -4.63
CA GLN A 86 8.31 2.93 -4.49
C GLN A 86 8.48 1.80 -5.51
N GLU A 87 8.82 0.61 -5.03
CA GLU A 87 8.99 -0.58 -5.84
C GLU A 87 7.66 -1.32 -5.99
N ASN A 88 7.28 -1.64 -7.23
CA ASN A 88 5.99 -2.25 -7.59
C ASN A 88 6.16 -3.36 -8.64
N VAL A 89 7.31 -4.04 -8.64
CA VAL A 89 7.53 -5.18 -9.54
C VAL A 89 6.71 -6.40 -9.07
N PRO A 90 6.52 -7.43 -9.93
CA PRO A 90 5.71 -8.59 -9.59
C PRO A 90 6.04 -9.21 -8.23
N GLU A 91 5.02 -9.79 -7.57
CA GLU A 91 5.11 -10.39 -6.24
C GLU A 91 5.91 -11.71 -6.29
N ASN A 92 7.22 -11.57 -6.48
CA ASN A 92 8.18 -12.65 -6.51
C ASN A 92 9.46 -12.24 -5.77
N GLU A 93 9.83 -12.99 -4.74
CA GLU A 93 10.94 -12.67 -3.86
C GLU A 93 12.28 -12.52 -4.60
N LYS A 94 12.56 -13.42 -5.57
CA LYS A 94 13.80 -13.37 -6.36
C LYS A 94 13.89 -12.12 -7.22
N ILE A 95 12.77 -11.74 -7.88
CA ILE A 95 12.67 -10.53 -8.69
C ILE A 95 12.84 -9.31 -7.80
N LYS A 96 12.09 -9.21 -6.70
CA LYS A 96 12.16 -8.08 -5.76
C LYS A 96 13.57 -7.91 -5.19
N LYS A 97 14.22 -8.99 -4.76
CA LYS A 97 15.61 -8.95 -4.28
C LYS A 97 16.58 -8.42 -5.35
N LYS A 98 16.46 -8.88 -6.60
CA LYS A 98 17.30 -8.39 -7.71
C LYS A 98 17.11 -6.89 -7.92
N ILE A 99 15.88 -6.42 -7.97
CA ILE A 99 15.54 -5.01 -8.19
C ILE A 99 15.95 -4.14 -6.99
N VAL A 100 15.66 -4.56 -5.77
CA VAL A 100 16.06 -3.82 -4.54
C VAL A 100 17.58 -3.73 -4.41
N LYS A 101 18.32 -4.78 -4.78
CA LYS A 101 19.79 -4.73 -4.83
C LYS A 101 20.26 -3.62 -5.77
N GLU A 102 19.68 -3.52 -6.97
CA GLU A 102 20.05 -2.50 -7.94
C GLU A 102 19.62 -1.10 -7.48
N ILE A 103 18.37 -0.92 -7.00
CA ILE A 103 17.89 0.33 -6.41
C ILE A 103 18.85 0.80 -5.32
N SER A 104 19.21 -0.07 -4.38
CA SER A 104 20.02 0.29 -3.22
C SER A 104 21.47 0.65 -3.58
N LYS A 105 21.98 0.15 -4.73
CA LYS A 105 23.30 0.48 -5.25
C LYS A 105 23.38 1.93 -5.73
N TRP A 106 22.34 2.44 -6.35
CA TRP A 106 22.36 3.71 -7.08
C TRP A 106 21.62 4.85 -6.39
N SER A 107 20.72 4.57 -5.44
CA SER A 107 19.99 5.60 -4.73
C SER A 107 20.80 6.23 -3.60
N LYS A 108 20.45 7.48 -3.25
CA LYS A 108 21.06 8.21 -2.13
C LYS A 108 21.03 7.39 -0.83
N PRO A 109 22.05 7.49 0.04
CA PRO A 109 22.08 6.73 1.30
C PRO A 109 20.90 6.97 2.24
N ASN A 110 20.29 8.15 2.18
CA ASN A 110 19.16 8.58 3.00
C ASN A 110 17.80 8.46 2.30
N ALA A 111 17.76 8.04 1.04
CA ALA A 111 16.51 7.80 0.34
C ALA A 111 15.80 6.57 0.89
N ILE A 112 14.49 6.64 1.10
CA ILE A 112 13.68 5.52 1.55
C ILE A 112 13.47 4.55 0.38
N ILE A 113 13.62 3.25 0.62
CA ILE A 113 13.22 2.19 -0.31
C ILE A 113 11.99 1.52 0.25
N ALA A 114 10.86 1.76 -0.39
CA ALA A 114 9.56 1.21 -0.04
C ALA A 114 9.12 0.18 -1.09
N SER A 115 8.73 -1.01 -0.67
CA SER A 115 8.15 -2.02 -1.56
C SER A 115 6.64 -2.12 -1.32
N SER A 116 5.88 -2.26 -2.41
CA SER A 116 4.42 -2.48 -2.37
C SER A 116 4.06 -3.97 -2.23
N SER A 117 4.98 -4.80 -1.75
CA SER A 117 4.69 -6.22 -1.51
C SER A 117 3.49 -6.38 -0.58
N SER A 118 2.61 -7.35 -0.88
CA SER A 118 1.41 -7.65 -0.10
C SER A 118 1.60 -8.79 0.90
N GLY A 119 2.56 -9.70 0.67
CA GLY A 119 2.71 -10.89 1.50
C GLY A 119 4.12 -11.19 1.98
N LEU A 120 5.14 -10.78 1.23
CA LEU A 120 6.53 -11.16 1.52
C LEU A 120 7.07 -10.42 2.74
N LEU A 121 7.76 -11.16 3.61
CA LEU A 121 8.39 -10.59 4.79
C LEU A 121 9.45 -9.55 4.41
N PRO A 122 9.37 -8.32 4.95
CA PRO A 122 10.34 -7.27 4.65
C PRO A 122 11.78 -7.67 4.93
N SER A 123 12.05 -8.47 5.96
CA SER A 123 13.40 -8.97 6.27
C SER A 123 14.02 -9.84 5.17
N ARG A 124 13.17 -10.58 4.42
CA ARG A 124 13.65 -11.40 3.29
C ARG A 124 14.12 -10.54 2.13
N ILE A 125 13.32 -9.52 1.75
CA ILE A 125 13.65 -8.61 0.65
C ILE A 125 14.80 -7.68 1.05
N GLN A 126 14.75 -7.15 2.27
CA GLN A 126 15.74 -6.25 2.87
C GLN A 126 17.16 -6.83 2.84
N SER A 127 17.30 -8.16 2.88
CA SER A 127 18.60 -8.85 2.84
C SER A 127 19.42 -8.50 1.58
N ALA A 128 18.78 -8.12 0.49
CA ALA A 128 19.42 -7.74 -0.76
C ALA A 128 19.83 -6.24 -0.80
N CYS A 129 19.44 -5.46 0.18
CA CYS A 129 19.68 -4.02 0.21
C CYS A 129 21.08 -3.72 0.74
N LYS A 130 21.88 -2.89 0.03
CA LYS A 130 23.21 -2.46 0.47
C LYS A 130 23.18 -1.75 1.83
N ASN A 131 22.13 -0.91 2.05
CA ASN A 131 21.83 -0.30 3.35
C ASN A 131 20.40 -0.71 3.75
N PRO A 132 20.22 -1.82 4.47
CA PRO A 132 18.92 -2.35 4.82
C PRO A 132 18.16 -1.49 5.83
N ALA A 133 18.82 -0.58 6.52
CA ALA A 133 18.19 0.28 7.54
C ALA A 133 17.08 1.19 6.97
N ARG A 134 17.10 1.47 5.68
CA ARG A 134 16.18 2.38 4.98
C ARG A 134 15.08 1.66 4.17
N PHE A 135 15.06 0.33 4.23
CA PHE A 135 14.06 -0.48 3.54
C PHE A 135 12.83 -0.69 4.42
N ILE A 136 11.65 -0.51 3.82
CA ILE A 136 10.35 -0.77 4.42
C ILE A 136 9.44 -1.48 3.41
N ILE A 137 8.39 -2.11 3.89
CA ILE A 137 7.19 -2.31 3.11
C ILE A 137 6.29 -1.09 3.31
N ALA A 138 5.68 -0.62 2.22
CA ALA A 138 4.59 0.34 2.22
C ALA A 138 3.48 -0.24 1.34
N HIS A 139 2.68 -1.08 1.94
CA HIS A 139 1.62 -1.85 1.29
C HIS A 139 0.35 -1.01 1.15
N PRO A 140 -0.05 -0.62 -0.07
CA PRO A 140 -1.28 0.13 -0.31
C PRO A 140 -2.44 -0.81 -0.58
N PHE A 141 -3.66 -0.27 -0.52
CA PHE A 141 -4.85 -0.94 -1.03
C PHE A 141 -5.25 -0.40 -2.40
N ASN A 142 -5.64 -1.31 -3.28
CA ASN A 142 -6.12 -0.95 -4.62
C ASN A 142 -7.62 -0.56 -4.58
N PRO A 143 -8.04 0.55 -5.22
CA PRO A 143 -7.26 1.51 -5.99
C PRO A 143 -6.44 2.48 -5.11
N VAL A 144 -5.11 2.48 -5.32
CA VAL A 144 -4.17 3.26 -4.48
C VAL A 144 -4.47 4.76 -4.46
N TYR A 145 -5.01 5.29 -5.54
CA TYR A 145 -5.38 6.70 -5.65
C TYR A 145 -6.70 7.05 -4.95
N LEU A 146 -7.48 6.08 -4.49
CA LEU A 146 -8.72 6.29 -3.75
C LEU A 146 -8.60 5.85 -2.29
N LEU A 147 -8.20 4.61 -2.04
CA LEU A 147 -8.13 4.06 -0.69
C LEU A 147 -6.97 4.69 0.11
N PRO A 148 -7.24 5.19 1.32
CA PRO A 148 -6.23 5.92 2.08
C PRO A 148 -5.26 5.03 2.85
N LEU A 149 -5.57 3.75 3.09
CA LEU A 149 -4.73 2.90 3.93
C LEU A 149 -3.38 2.60 3.26
N VAL A 150 -2.31 2.70 4.04
CA VAL A 150 -0.98 2.15 3.71
C VAL A 150 -0.39 1.50 4.94
N GLU A 151 -0.11 0.19 4.87
CA GLU A 151 0.58 -0.53 5.94
C GLU A 151 2.09 -0.32 5.82
N ILE A 152 2.70 0.19 6.87
CA ILE A 152 4.15 0.36 6.95
C ILE A 152 4.71 -0.76 7.82
N VAL A 153 5.48 -1.67 7.20
CA VAL A 153 6.07 -2.82 7.90
C VAL A 153 7.58 -2.72 7.89
N LYS A 154 8.17 -2.77 9.08
CA LYS A 154 9.62 -2.76 9.24
C LYS A 154 10.20 -4.18 9.12
N GLY A 155 11.35 -4.31 8.47
CA GLY A 155 12.17 -5.51 8.60
C GLY A 155 13.09 -5.44 9.82
N LYS A 156 13.76 -6.56 10.14
CA LYS A 156 14.63 -6.68 11.32
C LYS A 156 15.74 -5.61 11.40
N LYS A 157 16.20 -5.11 10.25
CA LYS A 157 17.29 -4.11 10.15
C LYS A 157 16.82 -2.69 9.88
N THR A 158 15.50 -2.46 9.77
CA THR A 158 14.94 -1.13 9.49
C THR A 158 15.09 -0.22 10.72
N LYS A 159 15.68 0.98 10.53
CA LYS A 159 15.77 1.99 11.59
C LYS A 159 14.46 2.76 11.73
N LEU A 160 14.10 3.12 12.96
CA LEU A 160 12.86 3.81 13.29
C LEU A 160 12.72 5.19 12.64
N ASP A 161 13.83 5.88 12.37
CA ASP A 161 13.80 7.17 11.69
C ASP A 161 13.23 7.08 10.28
N PHE A 162 13.49 5.97 9.56
CA PHE A 162 12.90 5.76 8.24
C PHE A 162 11.41 5.45 8.33
N ILE A 163 10.96 4.76 9.38
CA ILE A 163 9.52 4.55 9.63
C ILE A 163 8.83 5.89 9.88
N LYS A 164 9.35 6.73 10.80
CA LYS A 164 8.80 8.06 11.10
C LYS A 164 8.74 8.95 9.86
N LYS A 165 9.83 9.00 9.08
CA LYS A 165 9.87 9.77 7.82
C LYS A 165 8.82 9.27 6.81
N SER A 166 8.66 7.96 6.68
CA SER A 166 7.67 7.35 5.80
C SER A 166 6.25 7.68 6.24
N GLU A 167 5.97 7.58 7.54
CA GLU A 167 4.68 7.94 8.11
C GLU A 167 4.30 9.39 7.78
N ILE A 168 5.20 10.34 8.03
CA ILE A 168 5.00 11.76 7.70
C ILE A 168 4.74 11.93 6.20
N PHE A 169 5.52 11.27 5.35
CA PHE A 169 5.34 11.33 3.91
C PHE A 169 3.97 10.82 3.45
N TYR A 170 3.58 9.61 3.83
CA TYR A 170 2.30 9.06 3.39
C TYR A 170 1.11 9.85 3.96
N ARG A 171 1.19 10.37 5.18
CA ARG A 171 0.20 11.33 5.71
C ARG A 171 0.10 12.59 4.85
N SER A 172 1.21 13.13 4.35
CA SER A 172 1.21 14.30 3.45
C SER A 172 0.51 14.03 2.12
N LEU A 173 0.43 12.76 1.70
CA LEU A 173 -0.34 12.33 0.53
C LEU A 173 -1.84 12.14 0.81
N GLY A 174 -2.30 12.42 2.03
CA GLY A 174 -3.68 12.18 2.46
C GLY A 174 -3.97 10.69 2.69
N MET A 175 -2.94 9.91 3.05
CA MET A 175 -3.09 8.50 3.43
C MET A 175 -3.15 8.35 4.95
N ILE A 176 -3.58 7.16 5.38
CA ILE A 176 -3.60 6.73 6.78
C ILE A 176 -2.54 5.62 6.94
N PRO A 177 -1.31 5.98 7.36
CA PRO A 177 -0.28 4.98 7.60
C PRO A 177 -0.60 4.16 8.84
N LEU A 178 -0.59 2.84 8.69
CA LEU A 178 -0.74 1.87 9.76
C LEU A 178 0.60 1.20 10.03
N ILE A 179 1.21 1.50 11.17
CA ILE A 179 2.52 0.93 11.53
C ILE A 179 2.32 -0.47 12.08
N VAL A 180 2.77 -1.49 11.35
CA VAL A 180 2.72 -2.89 11.79
C VAL A 180 3.89 -3.16 12.73
N LYS A 181 3.58 -3.53 13.98
CA LYS A 181 4.56 -3.66 15.06
C LYS A 181 5.59 -4.77 14.81
N LYS A 182 5.17 -5.88 14.19
CA LYS A 182 5.98 -7.07 13.91
C LYS A 182 5.68 -7.57 12.50
N GLU A 183 6.71 -7.91 11.73
CA GLU A 183 6.53 -8.51 10.41
C GLU A 183 5.81 -9.85 10.51
N VAL A 184 4.84 -10.04 9.63
CA VAL A 184 4.06 -11.28 9.47
C VAL A 184 3.66 -11.37 8.00
N GLU A 185 3.55 -12.56 7.45
CA GLU A 185 3.10 -12.77 6.07
C GLU A 185 1.65 -12.31 5.93
N GLY A 186 1.34 -11.55 4.84
CA GLY A 186 0.02 -10.95 4.61
C GLY A 186 -0.32 -9.76 5.53
N TYR A 187 0.61 -9.29 6.34
CA TYR A 187 0.50 -8.16 7.28
C TYR A 187 -0.79 -8.20 8.12
N LEU A 188 -1.58 -7.13 8.21
CA LEU A 188 -2.82 -7.13 9.01
C LEU A 188 -4.07 -7.24 8.13
N SER A 189 -4.17 -6.37 7.12
CA SER A 189 -5.42 -6.23 6.37
C SER A 189 -5.66 -7.41 5.42
N ASP A 190 -4.61 -7.92 4.75
CA ASP A 190 -4.76 -9.10 3.88
C ASP A 190 -5.07 -10.34 4.71
N ARG A 191 -4.53 -10.47 5.93
CA ARG A 191 -4.88 -11.56 6.84
C ARG A 191 -6.35 -11.54 7.24
N LEU A 192 -6.91 -10.33 7.49
CA LEU A 192 -8.33 -10.19 7.79
C LEU A 192 -9.21 -10.51 6.57
N GLN A 193 -8.81 -10.02 5.39
CA GLN A 193 -9.50 -10.35 4.14
C GLN A 193 -9.45 -11.86 3.84
N GLU A 194 -8.29 -12.49 4.03
CA GLU A 194 -8.10 -13.93 3.83
C GLU A 194 -8.99 -14.74 4.75
N SER A 195 -9.15 -14.33 6.02
CA SER A 195 -10.04 -15.02 6.96
C SER A 195 -11.50 -14.99 6.48
N MET A 196 -11.97 -13.83 6.02
CA MET A 196 -13.30 -13.70 5.40
C MET A 196 -13.44 -14.54 4.13
N TRP A 197 -12.44 -14.49 3.27
CA TRP A 197 -12.43 -15.23 2.01
C TRP A 197 -12.52 -16.74 2.22
N ARG A 198 -11.70 -17.26 3.14
CA ARG A 198 -11.69 -18.69 3.47
C ARG A 198 -13.03 -19.16 4.02
N GLU A 199 -13.63 -18.39 4.94
CA GLU A 199 -14.97 -18.70 5.47
C GLU A 199 -16.03 -18.64 4.36
N SER A 200 -15.98 -17.64 3.49
CA SER A 200 -16.90 -17.54 2.35
C SER A 200 -16.80 -18.75 1.42
N LEU A 201 -15.60 -19.22 1.13
CA LEU A 201 -15.40 -20.44 0.31
C LEU A 201 -15.94 -21.69 1.02
N HIS A 202 -15.77 -21.78 2.34
CA HIS A 202 -16.32 -22.89 3.14
C HIS A 202 -17.85 -22.93 3.05
N ILE A 203 -18.51 -21.79 3.30
CA ILE A 203 -19.98 -21.68 3.23
C ILE A 203 -20.52 -22.10 1.84
N ILE A 204 -19.84 -21.71 0.77
CA ILE A 204 -20.23 -22.11 -0.60
C ILE A 204 -20.01 -23.63 -0.82
N ASN A 205 -18.88 -24.16 -0.37
CA ASN A 205 -18.56 -25.58 -0.52
C ASN A 205 -19.59 -26.48 0.18
N GLU A 206 -20.09 -26.04 1.33
CA GLU A 206 -21.14 -26.73 2.10
C GLU A 206 -22.57 -26.46 1.56
N ASN A 207 -22.71 -25.73 0.45
CA ASN A 207 -24.00 -25.37 -0.16
C ASN A 207 -24.96 -24.63 0.81
N ILE A 208 -24.43 -23.86 1.75
CA ILE A 208 -25.22 -23.09 2.73
C ILE A 208 -25.76 -21.82 2.08
N ALA A 209 -24.99 -21.16 1.20
CA ALA A 209 -25.39 -19.93 0.52
C ALA A 209 -24.73 -19.83 -0.86
N SER A 210 -25.29 -18.98 -1.74
CA SER A 210 -24.65 -18.61 -3.01
C SER A 210 -23.63 -17.47 -2.81
N THR A 211 -22.79 -17.21 -3.83
CA THR A 211 -21.88 -16.08 -3.85
C THR A 211 -22.62 -14.74 -3.73
N ASP A 212 -23.79 -14.63 -4.40
CA ASP A 212 -24.62 -13.44 -4.37
C ASP A 212 -25.22 -13.17 -2.96
N ASP A 213 -25.61 -14.25 -2.24
CA ASP A 213 -26.10 -14.13 -0.86
C ASP A 213 -25.00 -13.65 0.09
N LEU A 214 -23.78 -14.16 -0.07
CA LEU A 214 -22.63 -13.74 0.74
C LEU A 214 -22.25 -12.27 0.47
N ASP A 215 -22.26 -11.84 -0.79
CA ASP A 215 -22.02 -10.43 -1.14
C ASP A 215 -23.08 -9.52 -0.53
N LYS A 216 -24.38 -9.91 -0.61
CA LYS A 216 -25.48 -9.18 0.02
C LYS A 216 -25.34 -9.13 1.53
N ALA A 217 -24.98 -10.22 2.18
CA ALA A 217 -24.77 -10.28 3.63
C ALA A 217 -23.71 -9.30 4.10
N ILE A 218 -22.60 -9.16 3.36
CA ILE A 218 -21.55 -8.20 3.68
C ILE A 218 -21.96 -6.78 3.34
N ILE A 219 -22.46 -6.51 2.12
CA ILE A 219 -22.76 -5.16 1.63
C ILE A 219 -23.86 -4.51 2.45
N HIS A 220 -24.90 -5.25 2.81
CA HIS A 220 -26.07 -4.73 3.54
C HIS A 220 -26.01 -4.96 5.05
N GLY A 221 -25.04 -5.72 5.52
CA GLY A 221 -24.82 -6.07 6.92
C GLY A 221 -23.58 -5.39 7.53
N PRO A 222 -22.61 -6.19 7.98
CA PRO A 222 -21.45 -5.67 8.73
C PRO A 222 -20.57 -4.70 7.92
N GLY A 223 -20.50 -4.84 6.60
CA GLY A 223 -19.68 -3.99 5.74
C GLY A 223 -20.04 -2.52 5.79
N LEU A 224 -21.34 -2.18 5.91
CA LEU A 224 -21.79 -0.79 6.06
C LEU A 224 -21.19 -0.11 7.30
N ARG A 225 -21.14 -0.81 8.42
CA ARG A 225 -20.60 -0.23 9.66
C ARG A 225 -19.08 -0.29 9.72
N TRP A 226 -18.43 -1.25 9.01
CA TRP A 226 -16.97 -1.30 8.92
C TRP A 226 -16.34 -0.11 8.21
N SER A 227 -17.09 0.59 7.37
CA SER A 227 -16.63 1.86 6.79
C SER A 227 -16.55 3.00 7.81
N LEU A 228 -17.24 2.88 8.94
CA LEU A 228 -17.32 3.88 10.00
C LEU A 228 -16.51 3.47 11.24
N MET A 229 -16.48 2.18 11.56
CA MET A 229 -15.82 1.65 12.76
C MET A 229 -15.27 0.24 12.53
N GLY A 230 -14.13 -0.06 13.12
CA GLY A 230 -13.52 -1.39 13.05
C GLY A 230 -14.23 -2.41 13.96
N THR A 231 -13.82 -3.67 13.84
CA THR A 231 -14.41 -4.82 14.54
C THR A 231 -14.42 -4.64 16.06
N PHE A 232 -13.30 -4.21 16.66
CA PHE A 232 -13.22 -4.05 18.11
C PHE A 232 -14.16 -2.97 18.64
N LEU A 233 -14.26 -1.82 17.97
CA LEU A 233 -15.20 -0.77 18.36
C LEU A 233 -16.64 -1.22 18.19
N THR A 234 -16.94 -1.94 17.10
CA THR A 234 -18.27 -2.52 16.87
C THR A 234 -18.70 -3.41 18.04
N PHE A 235 -17.88 -4.36 18.44
CA PHE A 235 -18.19 -5.26 19.53
C PHE A 235 -18.19 -4.58 20.90
N HIS A 236 -17.32 -3.59 21.11
CA HIS A 236 -17.33 -2.80 22.34
C HIS A 236 -18.66 -2.07 22.52
N LEU A 237 -19.17 -1.42 21.48
CA LEU A 237 -20.46 -0.72 21.51
C LEU A 237 -21.62 -1.70 21.69
N ALA A 238 -21.58 -2.86 21.04
CA ALA A 238 -22.61 -3.90 21.19
C ALA A 238 -22.72 -4.45 22.62
N GLY A 239 -21.63 -4.44 23.39
CA GLY A 239 -21.62 -4.85 24.80
C GLY A 239 -22.21 -3.82 25.77
N GLY A 240 -22.78 -2.70 25.29
CA GLY A 240 -23.43 -1.68 26.11
C GLY A 240 -22.54 -1.10 27.20
N LYS A 241 -23.07 -0.94 28.42
CA LYS A 241 -22.32 -0.34 29.53
C LYS A 241 -21.04 -1.10 29.93
N GLN A 242 -21.02 -2.42 29.74
CA GLN A 242 -19.84 -3.25 30.06
C GLN A 242 -18.88 -3.40 28.90
N GLY A 243 -19.25 -2.95 27.70
CA GLY A 243 -18.38 -2.93 26.53
C GLY A 243 -17.86 -4.32 26.13
N MET A 244 -16.59 -4.37 25.74
CA MET A 244 -15.93 -5.60 25.28
C MET A 244 -16.00 -6.74 26.29
N LYS A 245 -16.02 -6.45 27.61
CA LYS A 245 -16.12 -7.47 28.65
C LYS A 245 -17.42 -8.28 28.52
N GLN A 246 -18.55 -7.60 28.31
CA GLN A 246 -19.84 -8.25 28.09
C GLN A 246 -19.81 -9.11 26.81
N MET A 247 -19.26 -8.58 25.73
CA MET A 247 -19.17 -9.31 24.47
C MET A 247 -18.32 -10.58 24.58
N LEU A 248 -17.18 -10.52 25.27
CA LEU A 248 -16.32 -11.69 25.48
C LEU A 248 -16.98 -12.73 26.39
N ASN A 249 -17.74 -12.30 27.41
CA ASN A 249 -18.47 -13.22 28.28
C ASN A 249 -19.64 -13.93 27.54
N GLN A 250 -20.26 -13.26 26.60
CA GLN A 250 -21.45 -13.76 25.89
C GLN A 250 -21.10 -14.53 24.60
N PHE A 251 -20.11 -14.05 23.85
CA PHE A 251 -19.75 -14.56 22.53
C PHE A 251 -18.24 -14.82 22.40
N GLY A 252 -17.52 -14.84 23.49
CA GLY A 252 -16.09 -15.10 23.47
C GLY A 252 -15.77 -16.50 22.93
N PRO A 253 -14.50 -16.77 22.64
CA PRO A 253 -14.12 -18.07 22.10
C PRO A 253 -14.55 -19.17 23.05
N SER A 254 -15.42 -20.04 22.54
CA SER A 254 -15.81 -21.30 23.12
C SER A 254 -14.68 -22.32 23.01
#